data_1b4c4650296a509fb9d2950e29d84b3c
#
_entry.id   1b4c4650296a509fb9d2950e29d84b3c
#
_cell.length_a   1.000
_cell.length_b   1.000
_cell.length_c   1.000
_cell.angle_alpha   90.00
_cell.angle_beta   90.00
_cell.angle_gamma   90.00
#
_symmetry.space_group_name_H-M   'P 1'
#
loop_
_entity.id
_entity.type
_entity.pdbx_description
1 polymer ?
#
loop_
_entity_poly.entity_id
_entity_poly.type
_entity_poly.pdbx_seq_one_letter_code
_entity_poly.pdbx_strand_id
1 'polypeptide(L)'
;VPYDMERQREESREFLNDLVARDQRMIPALITLVHTADTKEQLDADTESIRQCARKHLCSLNILRWQQLEGLNTVLPYGAPKLDIRRTLTTESLAVFMPFRVQEVCHTGGIYFANNAISKNLIMVNRAELLNGNSFITGVSGSGKSILAKQEIINLFLSDKDADIIIIDPEREYGKIMDAFGGENIEISATSKNHINAMDINMDYADGQNPVTLKSEYMLSLCEQAVCDLGPKQKSLIDRCTANLLNGYMRSGFCGKAPTLKDFYEELKAQPEPEAKDIALSLELFTSGSLDTFANETNVDTKNRLICYDIHDLGRALMPIGMLVVLDNILNRITANKARGRKTYIFIDEIYLLFKHEYSANFLFTLWKRVRKYG
;
A
#
# COMPACT_ATOMS: atom_id res chain seq x y z
N VAL A 1 31.45 -41.30 -55.48
CA VAL A 1 30.92 -41.13 -54.14
C VAL A 1 29.48 -40.76 -54.29
N PRO A 2 28.51 -41.38 -53.54
CA PRO A 2 27.11 -40.96 -53.57
C PRO A 2 26.96 -39.49 -53.19
N TYR A 3 26.09 -38.77 -53.88
CA TYR A 3 25.84 -37.35 -53.71
C TYR A 3 25.60 -36.97 -52.23
N ASP A 4 24.90 -37.82 -51.51
CA ASP A 4 24.62 -37.56 -50.03
C ASP A 4 25.89 -37.62 -49.20
N MET A 5 26.88 -38.41 -49.52
CA MET A 5 28.17 -38.48 -48.84
C MET A 5 29.04 -37.24 -49.10
N GLU A 6 29.00 -36.74 -50.34
CA GLU A 6 29.70 -35.48 -50.67
C GLU A 6 29.13 -34.30 -49.91
N ARG A 7 27.81 -34.21 -49.88
CA ARG A 7 27.11 -33.18 -49.12
C ARG A 7 27.40 -33.24 -47.60
N GLN A 8 27.33 -34.43 -47.02
CA GLN A 8 27.70 -34.62 -45.60
C GLN A 8 29.16 -34.26 -45.32
N ARG A 9 30.07 -34.50 -46.23
CA ARG A 9 31.47 -34.12 -46.11
C ARG A 9 31.65 -32.60 -46.15
N GLU A 10 30.91 -31.92 -47.00
CA GLU A 10 30.94 -30.49 -47.16
C GLU A 10 30.37 -29.80 -45.89
N GLU A 11 29.20 -30.23 -45.43
CA GLU A 11 28.56 -29.78 -44.20
C GLU A 11 29.46 -30.00 -42.97
N SER A 12 30.16 -31.14 -42.90
CA SER A 12 31.10 -31.43 -41.81
C SER A 12 32.35 -30.54 -41.87
N ARG A 13 32.83 -30.18 -43.07
CA ARG A 13 33.94 -29.24 -43.23
C ARG A 13 33.55 -27.81 -42.86
N GLU A 14 32.39 -27.35 -43.26
CA GLU A 14 31.87 -26.02 -42.84
C GLU A 14 31.74 -25.95 -41.35
N PHE A 15 31.17 -26.97 -40.71
CA PHE A 15 31.01 -27.05 -39.27
C PHE A 15 32.38 -27.01 -38.54
N LEU A 16 33.39 -27.73 -39.03
CA LEU A 16 34.74 -27.69 -38.46
C LEU A 16 35.40 -26.30 -38.63
N ASN A 17 35.20 -25.69 -39.80
CA ASN A 17 35.70 -24.33 -40.03
C ASN A 17 35.04 -23.31 -39.10
N ASP A 18 33.74 -23.41 -38.87
CA ASP A 18 33.01 -22.54 -37.93
C ASP A 18 33.51 -22.73 -36.48
N LEU A 19 33.78 -23.97 -36.07
CA LEU A 19 34.34 -24.25 -34.75
C LEU A 19 35.70 -23.58 -34.55
N VAL A 20 36.56 -23.60 -35.58
CA VAL A 20 37.92 -23.04 -35.50
C VAL A 20 37.91 -21.51 -35.71
N ALA A 21 37.21 -21.01 -36.73
CA ALA A 21 37.24 -19.59 -37.10
C ALA A 21 36.46 -18.70 -36.13
N ARG A 22 35.42 -19.24 -35.47
CA ARG A 22 34.58 -18.50 -34.52
C ARG A 22 34.82 -18.88 -33.06
N ASP A 23 35.89 -19.61 -32.75
CA ASP A 23 36.20 -20.10 -31.39
C ASP A 23 35.01 -20.77 -30.70
N GLN A 24 34.22 -21.55 -31.45
CA GLN A 24 33.06 -22.27 -30.95
C GLN A 24 33.49 -23.51 -30.16
N ARG A 25 32.84 -23.79 -29.05
CA ARG A 25 33.04 -25.02 -28.27
C ARG A 25 31.83 -25.93 -28.39
N MET A 26 32.06 -27.22 -28.41
CA MET A 26 31.00 -28.24 -28.37
C MET A 26 30.66 -28.56 -26.91
N ILE A 27 29.41 -28.43 -26.54
CA ILE A 27 28.92 -28.67 -25.20
C ILE A 27 27.83 -29.74 -25.25
N PRO A 28 27.98 -30.87 -24.56
CA PRO A 28 26.91 -31.84 -24.43
C PRO A 28 25.81 -31.30 -23.51
N ALA A 29 24.64 -31.02 -24.10
CA ALA A 29 23.49 -30.45 -23.39
C ALA A 29 22.35 -31.46 -23.25
N LEU A 30 21.65 -31.40 -22.14
CA LEU A 30 20.42 -32.14 -21.87
C LEU A 30 19.34 -31.14 -21.51
N ILE A 31 18.19 -31.18 -22.18
CA ILE A 31 17.04 -30.33 -21.88
C ILE A 31 15.91 -31.24 -21.39
N THR A 32 15.48 -30.99 -20.16
CA THR A 32 14.38 -31.71 -19.53
C THR A 32 13.29 -30.75 -19.10
N LEU A 33 12.03 -31.15 -19.25
CA LEU A 33 10.85 -30.43 -18.79
C LEU A 33 10.14 -31.28 -17.75
N VAL A 34 9.79 -30.64 -16.62
CA VAL A 34 8.95 -31.24 -15.59
C VAL A 34 7.71 -30.38 -15.41
N HIS A 35 6.56 -31.02 -15.38
CA HIS A 35 5.31 -30.39 -15.02
C HIS A 35 4.54 -31.26 -14.04
N THR A 36 3.67 -30.66 -13.28
CA THR A 36 2.83 -31.29 -12.26
C THR A 36 1.38 -30.87 -12.48
N ALA A 37 0.45 -31.70 -12.06
CA ALA A 37 -0.98 -31.42 -12.07
C ALA A 37 -1.65 -32.08 -10.86
N ASP A 38 -2.83 -31.63 -10.50
CA ASP A 38 -3.57 -32.15 -9.34
C ASP A 38 -4.25 -33.48 -9.65
N THR A 39 -4.56 -33.75 -10.91
CA THR A 39 -5.16 -35.02 -11.37
C THR A 39 -4.37 -35.63 -12.52
N LYS A 40 -4.51 -36.96 -12.69
CA LYS A 40 -3.86 -37.67 -13.77
C LYS A 40 -4.40 -37.25 -15.14
N GLU A 41 -5.69 -37.03 -15.23
CA GLU A 41 -6.37 -36.63 -16.48
C GLU A 41 -5.85 -35.25 -16.92
N GLN A 42 -5.67 -34.31 -16.00
CA GLN A 42 -5.08 -33.00 -16.26
C GLN A 42 -3.60 -33.16 -16.69
N LEU A 43 -2.84 -34.00 -16.00
CA LEU A 43 -1.43 -34.24 -16.33
C LEU A 43 -1.27 -34.78 -17.76
N ASP A 44 -2.10 -35.74 -18.17
CA ASP A 44 -2.07 -36.32 -19.49
C ASP A 44 -2.46 -35.31 -20.59
N ALA A 45 -3.48 -34.46 -20.29
CA ALA A 45 -3.89 -33.39 -21.21
C ALA A 45 -2.81 -32.31 -21.39
N ASP A 46 -2.19 -31.89 -20.29
CA ASP A 46 -1.10 -30.91 -20.30
C ASP A 46 0.14 -31.46 -21.03
N THR A 47 0.47 -32.73 -20.81
CA THR A 47 1.55 -33.44 -21.55
C THR A 47 1.34 -33.39 -23.04
N GLU A 48 0.14 -33.72 -23.53
CA GLU A 48 -0.14 -33.68 -24.95
C GLU A 48 -0.15 -32.26 -25.51
N SER A 49 -0.64 -31.28 -24.76
CA SER A 49 -0.57 -29.89 -25.14
C SER A 49 0.88 -29.40 -25.30
N ILE A 50 1.77 -29.72 -24.35
CA ILE A 50 3.20 -29.40 -24.43
C ILE A 50 3.85 -30.05 -25.64
N ARG A 51 3.54 -31.31 -25.90
CA ARG A 51 4.07 -32.04 -27.08
C ARG A 51 3.59 -31.43 -28.40
N GLN A 52 2.32 -31.03 -28.50
CA GLN A 52 1.78 -30.33 -29.66
C GLN A 52 2.46 -28.99 -29.89
N CYS A 53 2.69 -28.22 -28.80
CA CYS A 53 3.45 -26.97 -28.86
C CYS A 53 4.87 -27.21 -29.41
N ALA A 54 5.58 -28.21 -28.89
CA ALA A 54 6.92 -28.53 -29.34
C ALA A 54 6.93 -28.92 -30.86
N ARG A 55 5.96 -29.71 -31.32
CA ARG A 55 5.84 -30.09 -32.75
C ARG A 55 5.64 -28.87 -33.65
N LYS A 56 4.88 -27.87 -33.22
CA LYS A 56 4.72 -26.60 -33.99
C LYS A 56 6.05 -25.90 -34.22
N HIS A 57 6.99 -26.06 -33.30
CA HIS A 57 8.34 -25.49 -33.37
C HIS A 57 9.39 -26.50 -33.88
N LEU A 58 8.96 -27.57 -34.55
CA LEU A 58 9.83 -28.65 -35.09
C LEU A 58 10.71 -29.32 -34.01
N CYS A 59 10.27 -29.27 -32.75
CA CYS A 59 10.94 -29.93 -31.64
C CYS A 59 10.23 -31.24 -31.27
N SER A 60 11.00 -32.27 -30.89
CA SER A 60 10.48 -33.54 -30.41
C SER A 60 10.67 -33.66 -28.91
N LEU A 61 9.58 -33.80 -28.15
CA LEU A 61 9.59 -34.08 -26.73
C LEU A 61 9.14 -35.53 -26.49
N ASN A 62 9.98 -36.29 -25.81
CA ASN A 62 9.71 -37.69 -25.47
C ASN A 62 9.46 -37.83 -23.97
N ILE A 63 8.43 -38.61 -23.63
CA ILE A 63 8.16 -38.94 -22.22
C ILE A 63 9.21 -39.97 -21.75
N LEU A 64 9.83 -39.71 -20.61
CA LEU A 64 10.74 -40.68 -20.00
C LEU A 64 9.95 -41.86 -19.47
N ARG A 65 10.19 -43.04 -20.09
CA ARG A 65 9.61 -44.32 -19.65
C ARG A 65 10.71 -45.18 -19.02
N TRP A 66 10.41 -45.72 -17.85
CA TRP A 66 11.33 -46.56 -17.06
C TRP A 66 12.61 -45.89 -16.57
N GLN A 67 12.67 -44.53 -16.69
CA GLN A 67 13.79 -43.69 -16.28
C GLN A 67 13.26 -42.49 -15.45
N GLN A 68 12.14 -42.63 -14.77
CA GLN A 68 11.49 -41.54 -14.05
C GLN A 68 12.34 -41.07 -12.87
N LEU A 69 13.00 -42.02 -12.16
CA LEU A 69 13.88 -41.69 -11.02
C LEU A 69 15.13 -40.93 -11.47
N GLU A 70 15.75 -41.39 -12.58
CA GLU A 70 16.89 -40.74 -13.19
C GLU A 70 16.50 -39.34 -13.70
N GLY A 71 15.32 -39.24 -14.31
CA GLY A 71 14.73 -37.97 -14.76
C GLY A 71 14.54 -36.99 -13.60
N LEU A 72 13.91 -37.44 -12.52
CA LEU A 72 13.70 -36.61 -11.33
C LEU A 72 15.03 -36.13 -10.72
N ASN A 73 16.00 -37.02 -10.54
CA ASN A 73 17.31 -36.66 -10.02
C ASN A 73 18.07 -35.68 -10.93
N THR A 74 17.87 -35.77 -12.26
CA THR A 74 18.52 -34.86 -13.23
C THR A 74 17.93 -33.46 -13.17
N VAL A 75 16.62 -33.33 -12.90
CA VAL A 75 15.90 -32.06 -12.85
C VAL A 75 16.09 -31.34 -11.53
N LEU A 76 16.27 -32.07 -10.44
CA LEU A 76 16.50 -31.47 -9.13
C LEU A 76 17.85 -30.73 -9.10
N PRO A 77 17.95 -29.58 -8.39
CA PRO A 77 19.13 -28.70 -8.42
C PRO A 77 20.33 -29.26 -7.65
N TYR A 78 20.53 -30.56 -7.67
CA TYR A 78 21.66 -31.23 -7.01
C TYR A 78 22.91 -31.37 -7.88
N GLY A 79 22.81 -30.96 -9.17
CA GLY A 79 23.92 -31.09 -10.09
C GLY A 79 24.30 -32.55 -10.44
N ALA A 80 23.36 -33.48 -10.30
CA ALA A 80 23.57 -34.91 -10.56
C ALA A 80 22.81 -35.40 -11.78
N PRO A 81 23.28 -35.13 -13.03
CA PRO A 81 22.63 -35.62 -14.25
C PRO A 81 22.78 -37.15 -14.32
N LYS A 82 21.66 -37.88 -14.22
CA LYS A 82 21.60 -39.33 -14.28
C LYS A 82 21.12 -39.85 -15.63
N LEU A 83 20.59 -38.96 -16.49
CA LEU A 83 20.18 -39.30 -17.85
C LEU A 83 21.38 -39.19 -18.80
N ASP A 84 21.63 -40.21 -19.58
CA ASP A 84 22.72 -40.23 -20.57
C ASP A 84 22.23 -39.90 -22.00
N ILE A 85 21.20 -39.06 -22.11
CA ILE A 85 20.65 -38.57 -23.35
C ILE A 85 21.15 -37.16 -23.58
N ARG A 86 22.25 -37.00 -24.32
CA ARG A 86 22.87 -35.69 -24.54
C ARG A 86 22.84 -35.32 -26.03
N ARG A 87 22.61 -34.05 -26.29
CA ARG A 87 22.78 -33.40 -27.59
C ARG A 87 24.00 -32.51 -27.55
N THR A 88 24.86 -32.61 -28.54
CA THR A 88 25.95 -31.68 -28.69
C THR A 88 25.45 -30.37 -29.27
N LEU A 89 25.64 -29.30 -28.57
CA LEU A 89 25.34 -27.93 -29.00
C LEU A 89 26.63 -27.15 -29.11
N THR A 90 26.70 -26.16 -30.00
CA THR A 90 27.77 -25.17 -30.03
C THR A 90 27.51 -24.07 -28.99
N THR A 91 28.54 -23.33 -28.63
CA THR A 91 28.41 -22.16 -27.76
C THR A 91 27.41 -21.15 -28.30
N GLU A 92 27.38 -20.92 -29.60
CA GLU A 92 26.42 -20.05 -30.27
C GLU A 92 24.97 -20.55 -30.09
N SER A 93 24.75 -21.86 -30.35
CA SER A 93 23.42 -22.46 -30.12
C SER A 93 22.99 -22.43 -28.66
N LEU A 94 23.94 -22.58 -27.74
CA LEU A 94 23.66 -22.53 -26.30
C LEU A 94 23.37 -21.10 -25.80
N ALA A 95 23.95 -20.09 -26.43
CA ALA A 95 23.73 -18.69 -26.08
C ALA A 95 22.25 -18.26 -26.21
N VAL A 96 21.50 -18.92 -27.12
CA VAL A 96 20.05 -18.68 -27.26
C VAL A 96 19.27 -19.06 -25.99
N PHE A 97 19.78 -19.99 -25.17
CA PHE A 97 19.17 -20.39 -23.90
C PHE A 97 19.49 -19.45 -22.75
N MET A 98 20.35 -18.44 -22.95
CA MET A 98 20.53 -17.42 -21.92
C MET A 98 19.21 -16.68 -21.69
N PRO A 99 18.68 -16.69 -20.45
CA PRO A 99 17.38 -16.12 -20.17
C PRO A 99 17.47 -14.60 -20.10
N PHE A 100 17.58 -13.94 -21.26
CA PHE A 100 17.36 -12.50 -21.35
C PHE A 100 15.87 -12.21 -21.11
N ARG A 101 15.43 -12.43 -19.88
CA ARG A 101 14.05 -12.11 -19.47
C ARG A 101 14.01 -10.71 -18.92
N VAL A 102 13.08 -9.93 -19.42
CA VAL A 102 12.62 -8.71 -18.78
C VAL A 102 11.72 -9.11 -17.64
N GLN A 103 11.96 -8.56 -16.45
CA GLN A 103 11.05 -8.74 -15.34
C GLN A 103 9.72 -8.06 -15.70
N GLU A 104 8.65 -8.81 -15.67
CA GLU A 104 7.30 -8.32 -15.93
C GLU A 104 6.42 -8.49 -14.69
N VAL A 105 5.55 -7.52 -14.47
CA VAL A 105 4.58 -7.54 -13.38
C VAL A 105 3.19 -7.36 -13.99
N CYS A 106 2.40 -8.42 -13.96
CA CYS A 106 1.02 -8.41 -14.46
C CYS A 106 0.16 -9.26 -13.53
N HIS A 107 -0.33 -8.62 -12.45
CA HIS A 107 -1.22 -9.27 -11.49
C HIS A 107 -2.65 -9.30 -12.02
N THR A 108 -3.36 -10.39 -11.80
CA THR A 108 -4.78 -10.51 -12.13
C THR A 108 -5.59 -9.54 -11.27
N GLY A 109 -6.42 -8.70 -11.90
CA GLY A 109 -7.17 -7.65 -11.19
C GLY A 109 -6.31 -6.50 -10.68
N GLY A 110 -5.06 -6.39 -11.15
CA GLY A 110 -4.19 -5.26 -10.86
C GLY A 110 -4.62 -3.99 -11.58
N ILE A 111 -4.24 -2.84 -11.05
CA ILE A 111 -4.40 -1.54 -11.71
C ILE A 111 -3.19 -1.23 -12.59
N TYR A 112 -3.41 -0.46 -13.66
CA TYR A 112 -2.36 0.00 -14.56
C TYR A 112 -1.45 1.02 -13.89
N PHE A 113 -0.15 0.77 -13.91
CA PHE A 113 0.88 1.69 -13.41
C PHE A 113 1.67 2.35 -14.53
N ALA A 114 2.20 1.54 -15.46
CA ALA A 114 3.11 2.01 -16.50
C ALA A 114 3.30 0.95 -17.59
N ASN A 115 4.14 1.26 -18.57
CA ASN A 115 4.66 0.29 -19.53
C ASN A 115 6.10 -0.09 -19.17
N ASN A 116 6.42 -1.35 -19.32
CA ASN A 116 7.80 -1.82 -19.17
C ASN A 116 8.71 -1.13 -20.20
N ALA A 117 9.82 -0.59 -19.73
CA ALA A 117 10.74 0.17 -20.59
C ALA A 117 11.35 -0.65 -21.73
N ILE A 118 11.52 -1.97 -21.52
CA ILE A 118 12.16 -2.88 -22.48
C ILE A 118 11.12 -3.62 -23.32
N SER A 119 10.22 -4.39 -22.68
CA SER A 119 9.22 -5.21 -23.40
C SER A 119 8.03 -4.41 -23.92
N LYS A 120 7.81 -3.18 -23.43
CA LYS A 120 6.64 -2.33 -23.70
C LYS A 120 5.30 -2.91 -23.21
N ASN A 121 5.32 -4.03 -22.52
CA ASN A 121 4.12 -4.64 -21.95
C ASN A 121 3.58 -3.80 -20.78
N LEU A 122 2.29 -3.94 -20.50
CA LEU A 122 1.63 -3.25 -19.40
C LEU A 122 2.15 -3.77 -18.04
N ILE A 123 2.42 -2.86 -17.13
CA ILE A 123 2.67 -3.16 -15.72
C ILE A 123 1.36 -2.99 -14.97
N MET A 124 0.81 -4.11 -14.53
CA MET A 124 -0.44 -4.18 -13.77
C MET A 124 -0.12 -4.67 -12.35
N VAL A 125 -0.45 -3.88 -11.34
CA VAL A 125 -0.11 -4.22 -9.95
C VAL A 125 -1.37 -4.31 -9.09
N ASN A 126 -1.51 -5.42 -8.39
CA ASN A 126 -2.47 -5.56 -7.30
C ASN A 126 -1.72 -5.46 -5.97
N ARG A 127 -1.94 -4.38 -5.23
CA ARG A 127 -1.24 -4.14 -3.96
C ARG A 127 -1.54 -5.19 -2.90
N ALA A 128 -2.72 -5.82 -2.96
CA ALA A 128 -3.10 -6.88 -2.02
C ALA A 128 -2.25 -8.16 -2.18
N GLU A 129 -1.65 -8.37 -3.35
CA GLU A 129 -0.76 -9.52 -3.61
C GLU A 129 0.69 -9.25 -3.22
N LEU A 130 1.05 -8.01 -2.89
CA LEU A 130 2.39 -7.67 -2.45
C LEU A 130 2.60 -8.05 -0.97
N LEU A 131 3.85 -8.33 -0.60
CA LEU A 131 4.22 -8.56 0.81
C LEU A 131 3.88 -7.37 1.69
N ASN A 132 3.99 -6.15 1.13
CA ASN A 132 3.57 -4.90 1.73
C ASN A 132 2.96 -4.01 0.65
N GLY A 133 1.72 -3.58 0.85
CA GLY A 133 0.98 -2.72 -0.08
C GLY A 133 1.39 -1.24 -0.04
N ASN A 134 2.23 -0.83 0.92
CA ASN A 134 2.69 0.55 1.02
C ASN A 134 3.71 0.90 -0.07
N SER A 135 3.71 2.15 -0.51
CA SER A 135 4.69 2.65 -1.47
C SER A 135 5.11 4.09 -1.16
N PHE A 136 6.29 4.46 -1.63
CA PHE A 136 6.75 5.83 -1.68
C PHE A 136 6.95 6.25 -3.14
N ILE A 137 6.40 7.40 -3.50
CA ILE A 137 6.62 8.04 -4.79
C ILE A 137 7.63 9.17 -4.56
N THR A 138 8.84 9.00 -5.06
CA THR A 138 9.92 9.97 -4.90
C THR A 138 10.35 10.53 -6.25
N GLY A 139 10.78 11.79 -6.26
CA GLY A 139 11.26 12.46 -7.47
C GLY A 139 11.47 13.95 -7.24
N VAL A 140 12.20 14.60 -8.14
CA VAL A 140 12.39 16.06 -8.11
C VAL A 140 11.09 16.78 -8.46
N SER A 141 11.01 18.08 -8.18
CA SER A 141 9.86 18.90 -8.58
C SER A 141 9.66 18.83 -10.09
N GLY A 142 8.42 18.71 -10.54
CA GLY A 142 8.08 18.60 -11.97
C GLY A 142 8.30 17.21 -12.59
N SER A 143 8.75 16.20 -11.84
CA SER A 143 8.98 14.84 -12.37
C SER A 143 7.71 14.01 -12.61
N GLY A 144 6.53 14.53 -12.27
CA GLY A 144 5.25 13.86 -12.46
C GLY A 144 4.76 13.04 -11.26
N LYS A 145 5.32 13.21 -10.05
CA LYS A 145 4.88 12.52 -8.81
C LYS A 145 3.37 12.61 -8.59
N SER A 146 2.85 13.84 -8.53
CA SER A 146 1.41 14.07 -8.30
C SER A 146 0.54 13.53 -9.44
N ILE A 147 1.05 13.49 -10.69
CA ILE A 147 0.32 12.88 -11.83
C ILE A 147 0.20 11.38 -11.63
N LEU A 148 1.29 10.70 -11.22
CA LEU A 148 1.28 9.27 -10.94
C LEU A 148 0.33 8.94 -9.77
N ALA A 149 0.37 9.72 -8.69
CA ALA A 149 -0.55 9.56 -7.56
C ALA A 149 -2.02 9.74 -7.99
N LYS A 150 -2.33 10.78 -8.78
CA LYS A 150 -3.67 11.03 -9.33
C LYS A 150 -4.14 9.89 -10.23
N GLN A 151 -3.26 9.36 -11.08
CA GLN A 151 -3.57 8.19 -11.93
C GLN A 151 -3.89 6.97 -11.08
N GLU A 152 -3.11 6.70 -10.04
CA GLU A 152 -3.35 5.58 -9.13
C GLU A 152 -4.68 5.73 -8.38
N ILE A 153 -4.97 6.92 -7.84
CA ILE A 153 -6.24 7.24 -7.17
C ILE A 153 -7.44 6.97 -8.09
N ILE A 154 -7.39 7.47 -9.32
CA ILE A 154 -8.46 7.27 -10.31
C ILE A 154 -8.64 5.78 -10.63
N ASN A 155 -7.54 5.08 -10.89
CA ASN A 155 -7.60 3.65 -11.21
C ASN A 155 -8.17 2.83 -10.05
N LEU A 156 -7.77 3.11 -8.81
CA LEU A 156 -8.32 2.46 -7.61
C LEU A 156 -9.80 2.78 -7.42
N PHE A 157 -10.19 4.05 -7.58
CA PHE A 157 -11.59 4.47 -7.44
C PHE A 157 -12.52 3.77 -8.44
N LEU A 158 -12.05 3.55 -9.65
CA LEU A 158 -12.83 2.90 -10.71
C LEU A 158 -12.83 1.37 -10.59
N SER A 159 -11.73 0.76 -10.14
CA SER A 159 -11.58 -0.69 -10.07
C SER A 159 -12.16 -1.31 -8.81
N ASP A 160 -12.06 -0.65 -7.66
CA ASP A 160 -12.55 -1.15 -6.36
C ASP A 160 -13.67 -0.26 -5.82
N LYS A 161 -14.92 -0.68 -6.07
CA LYS A 161 -16.12 0.10 -5.69
C LYS A 161 -16.38 0.10 -4.18
N ASP A 162 -15.84 -0.86 -3.47
CA ASP A 162 -16.04 -1.03 -2.03
C ASP A 162 -14.93 -0.41 -1.18
N ALA A 163 -13.85 0.06 -1.81
CA ALA A 163 -12.76 0.71 -1.10
C ALA A 163 -13.03 2.19 -0.83
N ASP A 164 -12.48 2.68 0.27
CA ASP A 164 -12.38 4.10 0.58
C ASP A 164 -11.01 4.63 0.18
N ILE A 165 -10.99 5.85 -0.33
CA ILE A 165 -9.76 6.57 -0.70
C ILE A 165 -9.73 7.87 0.08
N ILE A 166 -8.66 8.06 0.85
CA ILE A 166 -8.44 9.24 1.68
C ILE A 166 -7.15 9.92 1.27
N ILE A 167 -7.21 11.22 1.04
CA ILE A 167 -6.09 12.03 0.59
C ILE A 167 -5.81 13.11 1.61
N ILE A 168 -4.53 13.33 1.96
CA ILE A 168 -4.06 14.50 2.70
C ILE A 168 -3.33 15.40 1.69
N ASP A 169 -3.88 16.59 1.45
CA ASP A 169 -3.48 17.51 0.39
C ASP A 169 -3.03 18.87 0.96
N PRO A 170 -1.72 19.07 1.19
CA PRO A 170 -1.21 20.35 1.66
C PRO A 170 -0.99 21.40 0.55
N GLU A 171 -1.03 21.00 -0.71
CA GLU A 171 -0.74 21.88 -1.87
C GLU A 171 -1.98 22.20 -2.71
N ARG A 172 -3.16 21.71 -2.32
CA ARG A 172 -4.46 21.89 -2.99
C ARG A 172 -4.46 21.42 -4.46
N GLU A 173 -3.90 20.24 -4.69
CA GLU A 173 -3.76 19.69 -6.02
C GLU A 173 -4.89 18.71 -6.42
N TYR A 174 -5.66 18.16 -5.48
CA TYR A 174 -6.59 17.04 -5.73
C TYR A 174 -8.05 17.47 -5.85
N GLY A 175 -8.41 18.72 -5.58
CA GLY A 175 -9.79 19.22 -5.60
C GLY A 175 -10.54 18.89 -6.91
N LYS A 176 -9.91 19.05 -8.08
CA LYS A 176 -10.52 18.71 -9.38
C LYS A 176 -10.91 17.23 -9.53
N ILE A 177 -10.19 16.32 -8.86
CA ILE A 177 -10.53 14.89 -8.85
C ILE A 177 -11.77 14.69 -7.98
N MET A 178 -11.84 15.38 -6.83
CA MET A 178 -13.01 15.33 -5.96
C MET A 178 -14.25 15.77 -6.72
N ASP A 179 -14.21 16.91 -7.41
CA ASP A 179 -15.29 17.43 -8.21
C ASP A 179 -15.74 16.45 -9.33
N ALA A 180 -14.77 15.84 -10.02
CA ALA A 180 -15.05 14.95 -11.14
C ALA A 180 -15.68 13.62 -10.74
N PHE A 181 -15.36 13.11 -9.54
CA PHE A 181 -15.81 11.80 -9.07
C PHE A 181 -16.83 11.86 -7.92
N GLY A 182 -17.31 13.05 -7.56
CA GLY A 182 -18.27 13.25 -6.47
C GLY A 182 -17.67 12.94 -5.10
N GLY A 183 -16.37 13.17 -4.93
CA GLY A 183 -15.68 13.08 -3.66
C GLY A 183 -15.95 14.30 -2.78
N GLU A 184 -15.62 14.19 -1.50
CA GLU A 184 -15.70 15.29 -0.55
C GLU A 184 -14.35 15.98 -0.41
N ASN A 185 -14.29 17.28 -0.72
CA ASN A 185 -13.11 18.12 -0.49
C ASN A 185 -13.30 18.92 0.80
N ILE A 186 -12.64 18.52 1.87
CA ILE A 186 -12.75 19.12 3.18
C ILE A 186 -11.64 20.16 3.34
N GLU A 187 -11.94 21.42 3.05
CA GLU A 187 -11.02 22.53 3.26
C GLU A 187 -10.97 22.87 4.75
N ILE A 188 -9.78 22.79 5.35
CA ILE A 188 -9.55 23.04 6.75
C ILE A 188 -8.68 24.29 6.90
N SER A 189 -9.24 25.32 7.53
CA SER A 189 -8.53 26.57 7.84
C SER A 189 -9.15 27.25 9.06
N ALA A 190 -8.50 28.27 9.59
CA ALA A 190 -9.05 29.09 10.67
C ALA A 190 -10.35 29.82 10.30
N THR A 191 -10.59 30.04 9.01
CA THR A 191 -11.74 30.78 8.49
C THR A 191 -12.76 29.90 7.77
N SER A 192 -12.48 28.60 7.65
CA SER A 192 -13.37 27.64 7.01
C SER A 192 -14.65 27.45 7.83
N LYS A 193 -15.75 27.19 7.11
CA LYS A 193 -17.01 26.74 7.71
C LYS A 193 -17.06 25.23 7.97
N ASN A 194 -16.03 24.51 7.51
CA ASN A 194 -15.90 23.08 7.71
C ASN A 194 -15.32 22.81 9.10
N HIS A 195 -15.98 21.95 9.84
CA HIS A 195 -15.58 21.55 11.18
C HIS A 195 -15.43 20.05 11.24
N ILE A 196 -14.37 19.62 11.92
CA ILE A 196 -14.13 18.22 12.30
C ILE A 196 -13.97 18.22 13.80
N ASN A 197 -14.82 17.49 14.48
CA ASN A 197 -14.76 17.40 15.94
C ASN A 197 -13.53 16.60 16.38
N ALA A 198 -12.65 17.23 17.14
CA ALA A 198 -11.45 16.57 17.67
C ALA A 198 -11.77 15.40 18.61
N MET A 199 -12.97 15.36 19.20
CA MET A 199 -13.38 14.30 20.12
C MET A 199 -14.28 13.23 19.48
N ASP A 200 -14.48 13.25 18.17
CA ASP A 200 -15.26 12.21 17.49
C ASP A 200 -14.68 10.82 17.78
N ILE A 201 -15.59 9.90 18.08
CA ILE A 201 -15.28 8.50 18.39
C ILE A 201 -16.45 7.62 17.94
N ASN A 202 -16.16 6.41 17.46
CA ASN A 202 -17.15 5.41 17.11
C ASN A 202 -16.92 4.09 17.87
N MET A 203 -17.82 3.12 17.72
CA MET A 203 -17.77 1.83 18.40
C MET A 203 -16.51 1.00 18.05
N ASP A 204 -15.96 1.21 16.85
CA ASP A 204 -14.83 0.42 16.31
C ASP A 204 -13.48 1.09 16.53
N TYR A 205 -13.45 2.29 17.17
CA TYR A 205 -12.28 3.16 17.30
C TYR A 205 -11.04 2.47 17.86
N ALA A 206 -11.22 1.54 18.77
CA ALA A 206 -10.10 0.97 19.53
C ALA A 206 -9.55 -0.35 19.00
N ASP A 207 -10.10 -0.91 17.92
CA ASP A 207 -9.69 -2.23 17.39
C ASP A 207 -9.53 -3.31 18.49
N GLY A 208 -10.48 -3.35 19.45
CA GLY A 208 -10.49 -4.28 20.57
C GLY A 208 -9.70 -3.83 21.82
N GLN A 209 -9.14 -2.63 21.83
CA GLN A 209 -8.58 -1.99 23.03
C GLN A 209 -9.64 -1.15 23.74
N ASN A 210 -9.27 -0.51 24.85
CA ASN A 210 -10.18 0.43 25.52
C ASN A 210 -10.24 1.78 24.76
N PRO A 211 -11.39 2.16 24.19
CA PRO A 211 -11.53 3.39 23.41
C PRO A 211 -11.19 4.65 24.22
N VAL A 212 -11.54 4.66 25.51
CA VAL A 212 -11.26 5.80 26.40
C VAL A 212 -9.76 6.01 26.55
N THR A 213 -8.99 4.93 26.76
CA THR A 213 -7.53 5.03 26.93
C THR A 213 -6.87 5.59 25.68
N LEU A 214 -7.25 5.09 24.49
CA LEU A 214 -6.67 5.59 23.24
C LEU A 214 -7.05 7.05 22.96
N LYS A 215 -8.30 7.43 23.25
CA LYS A 215 -8.73 8.81 23.05
C LYS A 215 -8.10 9.74 24.10
N SER A 216 -7.83 9.23 25.30
CA SER A 216 -7.10 9.95 26.34
C SER A 216 -5.65 10.24 25.94
N GLU A 217 -4.95 9.25 25.37
CA GLU A 217 -3.60 9.43 24.80
C GLU A 217 -3.59 10.46 23.66
N TYR A 218 -4.61 10.41 22.79
CA TYR A 218 -4.77 11.41 21.76
C TYR A 218 -5.01 12.81 22.33
N MET A 219 -5.90 12.96 23.32
CA MET A 219 -6.18 14.24 23.98
C MET A 219 -4.96 14.79 24.73
N LEU A 220 -4.15 13.93 25.34
CA LEU A 220 -2.85 14.32 25.89
C LEU A 220 -1.95 14.94 24.81
N SER A 221 -1.82 14.27 23.68
CA SER A 221 -1.02 14.78 22.56
C SER A 221 -1.57 16.09 21.99
N LEU A 222 -2.88 16.25 21.92
CA LEU A 222 -3.53 17.49 21.48
C LEU A 222 -3.24 18.63 22.45
N CYS A 223 -3.39 18.41 23.76
CA CYS A 223 -3.09 19.39 24.77
C CYS A 223 -1.61 19.77 24.81
N GLU A 224 -0.69 18.84 24.55
CA GLU A 224 0.75 19.10 24.43
C GLU A 224 1.09 20.10 23.30
N GLN A 225 0.25 20.20 22.26
CA GLN A 225 0.42 21.23 21.23
C GLN A 225 -0.01 22.62 21.67
N ALA A 226 -0.91 22.71 22.63
CA ALA A 226 -1.41 23.98 23.18
C ALA A 226 -0.62 24.43 24.41
N VAL A 227 -0.12 23.47 25.20
CA VAL A 227 0.63 23.69 26.44
C VAL A 227 2.03 23.17 26.26
N CYS A 228 3.02 24.02 26.26
CA CYS A 228 4.40 23.68 25.90
C CYS A 228 5.07 22.61 26.78
N ASP A 229 4.58 22.36 28.01
CA ASP A 229 5.17 21.34 28.90
C ASP A 229 4.10 20.83 29.89
N LEU A 230 3.60 19.62 29.67
CA LEU A 230 2.59 19.01 30.55
C LEU A 230 3.24 18.20 31.66
N GLY A 231 3.09 18.72 32.90
CA GLY A 231 3.49 17.99 34.09
C GLY A 231 2.58 16.76 34.39
N PRO A 232 3.02 15.86 35.28
CA PRO A 232 2.27 14.64 35.61
C PRO A 232 0.85 14.90 36.13
N LYS A 233 0.64 15.98 36.90
CA LYS A 233 -0.68 16.36 37.40
C LYS A 233 -1.62 16.79 36.28
N GLN A 234 -1.13 17.57 35.33
CA GLN A 234 -1.88 18.04 34.18
C GLN A 234 -2.28 16.85 33.29
N LYS A 235 -1.38 15.89 33.06
CA LYS A 235 -1.68 14.65 32.31
C LYS A 235 -2.82 13.85 32.99
N SER A 236 -2.81 13.73 34.34
CA SER A 236 -3.87 13.05 35.06
C SER A 236 -5.21 13.79 34.98
N LEU A 237 -5.21 15.13 34.94
CA LEU A 237 -6.41 15.93 34.76
C LEU A 237 -7.01 15.74 33.36
N ILE A 238 -6.20 15.78 32.31
CA ILE A 238 -6.64 15.57 30.94
C ILE A 238 -7.26 14.17 30.78
N ASP A 239 -6.61 13.13 31.31
CA ASP A 239 -7.13 11.77 31.31
C ASP A 239 -8.49 11.68 32.02
N ARG A 240 -8.60 12.20 33.22
CA ARG A 240 -9.84 12.24 34.03
C ARG A 240 -10.99 12.94 33.29
N CYS A 241 -10.75 14.14 32.77
CA CYS A 241 -11.78 14.91 32.05
C CYS A 241 -12.21 14.20 30.76
N THR A 242 -11.26 13.65 30.02
CA THR A 242 -11.57 12.85 28.83
C THR A 242 -12.41 11.63 29.16
N ALA A 243 -12.04 10.89 30.21
CA ALA A 243 -12.79 9.71 30.66
C ALA A 243 -14.20 10.07 31.15
N ASN A 244 -14.38 11.18 31.87
CA ASN A 244 -15.70 11.62 32.31
C ASN A 244 -16.65 11.86 31.14
N LEU A 245 -16.21 12.60 30.13
CA LEU A 245 -17.02 12.93 28.96
C LEU A 245 -17.34 11.68 28.12
N LEU A 246 -16.32 10.86 27.82
CA LEU A 246 -16.48 9.70 26.94
C LEU A 246 -17.28 8.58 27.60
N ASN A 247 -17.10 8.31 28.89
CA ASN A 247 -17.86 7.27 29.58
C ASN A 247 -19.37 7.53 29.56
N GLY A 248 -19.80 8.80 29.65
CA GLY A 248 -21.20 9.17 29.46
C GLY A 248 -21.72 8.84 28.08
N TYR A 249 -20.98 9.23 27.07
CA TYR A 249 -21.32 9.01 25.66
C TYR A 249 -21.31 7.52 25.26
N MET A 250 -20.32 6.76 25.75
CA MET A 250 -20.25 5.31 25.53
C MET A 250 -21.39 4.54 26.21
N ARG A 251 -21.78 4.93 27.45
CA ARG A 251 -22.91 4.30 28.15
C ARG A 251 -24.23 4.52 27.43
N SER A 252 -24.37 5.62 26.69
CA SER A 252 -25.55 5.85 25.81
C SER A 252 -25.52 5.01 24.52
N GLY A 253 -24.51 4.16 24.32
CA GLY A 253 -24.32 3.39 23.08
C GLY A 253 -23.91 4.25 21.90
N PHE A 254 -23.14 5.33 22.13
CA PHE A 254 -22.76 6.32 21.12
C PHE A 254 -23.94 7.03 20.49
N CYS A 255 -25.05 7.13 21.25
CA CYS A 255 -26.27 7.81 20.83
C CYS A 255 -26.27 9.26 21.31
N GLY A 256 -26.72 10.18 20.44
CA GLY A 256 -26.77 11.61 20.75
C GLY A 256 -25.56 12.37 20.20
N LYS A 257 -25.33 13.55 20.78
CA LYS A 257 -24.20 14.39 20.39
C LYS A 257 -22.91 13.84 20.96
N ALA A 258 -21.90 13.67 20.09
CA ALA A 258 -20.56 13.38 20.56
C ALA A 258 -20.00 14.57 21.36
N PRO A 259 -19.23 14.33 22.43
CA PRO A 259 -18.55 15.41 23.14
C PRO A 259 -17.67 16.20 22.18
N THR A 260 -17.54 17.50 22.42
CA THR A 260 -16.69 18.39 21.64
C THR A 260 -15.52 18.90 22.47
N LEU A 261 -14.56 19.55 21.83
CA LEU A 261 -13.46 20.19 22.54
C LEU A 261 -13.96 21.34 23.45
N LYS A 262 -15.12 21.95 23.13
CA LYS A 262 -15.78 22.91 23.99
C LYS A 262 -16.29 22.27 25.30
N ASP A 263 -16.88 21.06 25.17
CA ASP A 263 -17.31 20.31 26.36
C ASP A 263 -16.12 19.91 27.22
N PHE A 264 -15.00 19.54 26.60
CA PHE A 264 -13.75 19.26 27.32
C PHE A 264 -13.19 20.50 28.05
N TYR A 265 -13.24 21.64 27.40
CA TYR A 265 -12.85 22.92 28.01
C TYR A 265 -13.69 23.27 29.25
N GLU A 266 -15.02 23.12 29.16
CA GLU A 266 -15.91 23.37 30.30
C GLU A 266 -15.71 22.32 31.40
N GLU A 267 -15.46 21.07 31.08
CA GLU A 267 -15.12 20.02 32.07
C GLU A 267 -13.82 20.36 32.81
N LEU A 268 -12.80 20.87 32.12
CA LEU A 268 -11.55 21.34 32.75
C LEU A 268 -11.80 22.52 33.69
N LYS A 269 -12.62 23.49 33.29
CA LYS A 269 -12.97 24.65 34.14
C LYS A 269 -13.74 24.27 35.41
N ALA A 270 -14.50 23.19 35.34
CA ALA A 270 -15.26 22.66 36.46
C ALA A 270 -14.38 21.96 37.52
N GLN A 271 -13.14 21.62 37.19
CA GLN A 271 -12.22 20.97 38.12
C GLN A 271 -11.71 21.95 39.17
N PRO A 272 -11.57 21.50 40.43
CA PRO A 272 -11.13 22.37 41.52
C PRO A 272 -9.64 22.75 41.49
N GLU A 273 -8.82 21.93 40.79
CA GLU A 273 -7.37 22.09 40.75
C GLU A 273 -6.95 23.31 39.90
N PRO A 274 -5.99 24.14 40.38
CA PRO A 274 -5.51 25.30 39.62
C PRO A 274 -4.86 24.90 38.30
N GLU A 275 -4.18 23.74 38.23
CA GLU A 275 -3.54 23.22 37.00
C GLU A 275 -4.57 22.99 35.89
N ALA A 276 -5.82 22.67 36.20
CA ALA A 276 -6.89 22.51 35.21
C ALA A 276 -7.26 23.86 34.58
N LYS A 277 -7.22 24.93 35.33
CA LYS A 277 -7.48 26.30 34.83
C LYS A 277 -6.37 26.77 33.91
N ASP A 278 -5.12 26.39 34.18
CA ASP A 278 -3.97 26.72 33.34
C ASP A 278 -4.09 26.02 31.99
N ILE A 279 -4.51 24.74 31.98
CA ILE A 279 -4.76 24.00 30.73
C ILE A 279 -5.93 24.63 29.95
N ALA A 280 -7.04 24.94 30.65
CA ALA A 280 -8.20 25.57 30.05
C ALA A 280 -7.84 26.92 29.41
N LEU A 281 -7.07 27.78 30.10
CA LEU A 281 -6.62 29.04 29.54
C LEU A 281 -5.79 28.86 28.26
N SER A 282 -4.92 27.85 28.23
CA SER A 282 -4.10 27.55 27.07
C SER A 282 -4.94 27.01 25.89
N LEU A 283 -6.04 26.31 26.16
CA LEU A 283 -6.97 25.79 25.14
C LEU A 283 -8.01 26.83 24.70
N GLU A 284 -8.13 27.99 25.36
CA GLU A 284 -9.16 28.99 25.06
C GLU A 284 -9.09 29.45 23.59
N LEU A 285 -7.88 29.64 23.06
CA LEU A 285 -7.65 30.03 21.69
C LEU A 285 -8.28 29.04 20.69
N PHE A 286 -8.27 27.74 21.02
CA PHE A 286 -8.71 26.65 20.15
C PHE A 286 -10.15 26.18 20.43
N THR A 287 -10.81 26.73 21.47
CA THR A 287 -12.16 26.32 21.86
C THR A 287 -13.19 27.44 21.71
N SER A 288 -12.90 28.62 22.23
CA SER A 288 -13.78 29.80 22.18
C SER A 288 -13.11 31.02 21.54
N GLY A 289 -11.84 30.91 21.19
CA GLY A 289 -11.06 31.92 20.47
C GLY A 289 -11.19 31.82 18.95
N SER A 290 -10.26 32.48 18.26
CA SER A 290 -10.28 32.61 16.79
C SER A 290 -9.87 31.36 16.02
N LEU A 291 -9.40 30.31 16.68
CA LEU A 291 -8.92 29.06 16.08
C LEU A 291 -9.80 27.86 16.47
N ASP A 292 -11.11 28.05 16.60
CA ASP A 292 -12.07 27.05 17.12
C ASP A 292 -12.54 26.02 16.08
N THR A 293 -11.86 25.92 14.95
CA THR A 293 -12.22 25.02 13.81
C THR A 293 -12.51 23.58 14.25
N PHE A 294 -11.76 23.06 15.23
CA PHE A 294 -11.86 21.69 15.72
C PHE A 294 -12.69 21.53 17.01
N ALA A 295 -13.28 22.60 17.47
CA ALA A 295 -14.06 22.61 18.71
C ALA A 295 -15.56 22.45 18.51
N ASN A 296 -16.01 22.40 17.27
CA ASN A 296 -17.41 22.29 16.89
C ASN A 296 -17.75 20.85 16.45
N GLU A 297 -19.04 20.53 16.38
CA GLU A 297 -19.52 19.26 15.83
C GLU A 297 -19.09 19.12 14.35
N THR A 298 -18.75 17.89 13.94
CA THR A 298 -18.42 17.59 12.54
C THR A 298 -19.61 17.90 11.64
N ASN A 299 -19.43 18.76 10.66
CA ASN A 299 -20.46 19.20 9.72
C ASN A 299 -20.17 18.82 8.25
N VAL A 300 -19.10 18.05 8.01
CA VAL A 300 -18.67 17.59 6.69
C VAL A 300 -18.94 16.09 6.52
N ASP A 301 -19.10 15.64 5.28
CA ASP A 301 -19.32 14.21 5.03
C ASP A 301 -18.02 13.39 5.11
N THR A 302 -17.65 13.02 6.33
CA THR A 302 -16.52 12.12 6.56
C THR A 302 -16.80 10.66 6.20
N LYS A 303 -17.99 10.34 5.62
CA LYS A 303 -18.38 8.97 5.21
C LYS A 303 -18.32 8.74 3.71
N ASN A 304 -18.07 9.78 2.90
CA ASN A 304 -17.83 9.62 1.48
C ASN A 304 -16.68 8.63 1.22
N ARG A 305 -16.76 7.83 0.17
CA ARG A 305 -15.71 6.87 -0.18
C ARG A 305 -14.44 7.52 -0.75
N LEU A 306 -14.53 8.76 -1.21
CA LEU A 306 -13.42 9.55 -1.74
C LEU A 306 -13.37 10.87 -0.98
N ILE A 307 -12.37 11.04 -0.12
CA ILE A 307 -12.22 12.19 0.75
C ILE A 307 -10.83 12.81 0.55
N CYS A 308 -10.80 14.12 0.44
CA CYS A 308 -9.57 14.91 0.43
C CYS A 308 -9.59 15.90 1.60
N TYR A 309 -8.62 15.82 2.49
CA TYR A 309 -8.36 16.82 3.51
C TYR A 309 -7.40 17.86 2.94
N ASP A 310 -7.95 19.00 2.49
CA ASP A 310 -7.19 20.16 2.05
C ASP A 310 -6.74 20.94 3.28
N ILE A 311 -5.45 20.88 3.59
CA ILE A 311 -4.82 21.51 4.72
C ILE A 311 -3.93 22.71 4.33
N HIS A 312 -4.01 23.17 3.09
CA HIS A 312 -3.18 24.24 2.53
C HIS A 312 -3.24 25.51 3.38
N ASP A 313 -4.43 25.94 3.77
CA ASP A 313 -4.66 27.19 4.49
C ASP A 313 -4.74 27.02 6.02
N LEU A 314 -4.26 25.88 6.57
CA LEU A 314 -4.37 25.58 7.98
C LEU A 314 -3.55 26.53 8.87
N GLY A 315 -2.51 27.15 8.33
CA GLY A 315 -1.66 28.09 9.03
C GLY A 315 -0.75 27.42 10.08
N ARG A 316 0.31 28.12 10.48
CA ARG A 316 1.34 27.55 11.36
C ARG A 316 0.85 27.20 12.76
N ALA A 317 -0.07 27.98 13.31
CA ALA A 317 -0.58 27.78 14.68
C ALA A 317 -1.52 26.57 14.77
N LEU A 318 -2.38 26.37 13.77
CA LEU A 318 -3.32 25.25 13.72
C LEU A 318 -2.73 23.97 13.14
N MET A 319 -1.62 24.04 12.38
CA MET A 319 -1.06 22.89 11.68
C MET A 319 -0.82 21.67 12.60
N PRO A 320 -0.18 21.80 13.78
CA PRO A 320 0.04 20.67 14.67
C PRO A 320 -1.27 20.01 15.13
N ILE A 321 -2.21 20.83 15.61
CA ILE A 321 -3.52 20.35 16.09
C ILE A 321 -4.35 19.80 14.94
N GLY A 322 -4.38 20.49 13.81
CA GLY A 322 -5.12 20.06 12.63
C GLY A 322 -4.62 18.73 12.08
N MET A 323 -3.32 18.51 12.04
CA MET A 323 -2.75 17.22 11.66
C MET A 323 -3.17 16.10 12.61
N LEU A 324 -3.16 16.35 13.93
CA LEU A 324 -3.65 15.40 14.92
C LEU A 324 -5.11 15.02 14.68
N VAL A 325 -5.97 16.02 14.47
CA VAL A 325 -7.41 15.80 14.26
C VAL A 325 -7.67 15.04 12.95
N VAL A 326 -7.00 15.41 11.87
CA VAL A 326 -7.12 14.72 10.58
C VAL A 326 -6.66 13.26 10.70
N LEU A 327 -5.51 13.02 11.33
CA LEU A 327 -4.96 11.68 11.50
C LEU A 327 -5.83 10.80 12.40
N ASP A 328 -6.40 11.36 13.47
CA ASP A 328 -7.35 10.65 14.34
C ASP A 328 -8.65 10.31 13.59
N ASN A 329 -9.18 11.26 12.80
CA ASN A 329 -10.36 11.01 11.98
C ASN A 329 -10.11 9.91 10.93
N ILE A 330 -8.93 9.89 10.31
CA ILE A 330 -8.50 8.82 9.40
C ILE A 330 -8.43 7.47 10.12
N LEU A 331 -7.83 7.43 11.32
CA LEU A 331 -7.75 6.20 12.11
C LEU A 331 -9.14 5.67 12.48
N ASN A 332 -10.05 6.56 12.89
CA ASN A 332 -11.43 6.26 13.18
C ASN A 332 -12.14 5.64 11.96
N ARG A 333 -11.85 6.14 10.76
CA ARG A 333 -12.38 5.60 9.50
C ARG A 333 -11.80 4.24 9.16
N ILE A 334 -10.48 4.05 9.30
CA ILE A 334 -9.79 2.79 9.04
C ILE A 334 -10.34 1.67 9.91
N THR A 335 -10.50 1.93 11.21
CA THR A 335 -11.00 0.93 12.16
C THR A 335 -12.44 0.54 11.88
N ALA A 336 -13.29 1.51 11.56
CA ALA A 336 -14.67 1.25 11.15
C ALA A 336 -14.76 0.46 9.83
N ASN A 337 -13.90 0.76 8.85
CA ASN A 337 -13.86 0.04 7.58
C ASN A 337 -13.35 -1.39 7.77
N LYS A 338 -12.32 -1.59 8.59
CA LYS A 338 -11.83 -2.91 8.95
C LYS A 338 -12.93 -3.79 9.55
N ALA A 339 -13.72 -3.25 10.50
CA ALA A 339 -14.83 -3.97 11.11
C ALA A 339 -15.89 -4.42 10.08
N ARG A 340 -16.00 -3.71 8.95
CA ARG A 340 -16.89 -4.02 7.82
C ARG A 340 -16.22 -4.83 6.70
N GLY A 341 -14.94 -5.19 6.83
CA GLY A 341 -14.15 -5.84 5.78
C GLY A 341 -13.87 -4.96 4.56
N ARG A 342 -13.91 -3.63 4.72
CA ARG A 342 -13.74 -2.64 3.67
C ARG A 342 -12.30 -2.15 3.63
N LYS A 343 -11.69 -2.08 2.44
CA LYS A 343 -10.33 -1.56 2.25
C LYS A 343 -10.29 -0.05 2.35
N THR A 344 -9.17 0.48 2.83
CA THR A 344 -8.91 1.92 2.88
C THR A 344 -7.54 2.22 2.29
N TYR A 345 -7.50 3.05 1.25
CA TYR A 345 -6.26 3.55 0.64
C TYR A 345 -6.02 4.98 1.10
N ILE A 346 -4.81 5.26 1.58
CA ILE A 346 -4.43 6.57 2.09
C ILE A 346 -3.30 7.12 1.23
N PHE A 347 -3.52 8.31 0.68
CA PHE A 347 -2.55 9.06 -0.08
C PHE A 347 -2.13 10.29 0.73
N ILE A 348 -0.84 10.43 0.96
CA ILE A 348 -0.29 11.55 1.73
C ILE A 348 0.68 12.27 0.81
N ASP A 349 0.30 13.44 0.34
CA ASP A 349 1.22 14.30 -0.39
C ASP A 349 2.11 15.07 0.58
N GLU A 350 3.31 15.45 0.15
CA GLU A 350 4.31 16.15 0.96
C GLU A 350 4.50 15.54 2.36
N ILE A 351 4.66 14.21 2.41
CA ILE A 351 4.73 13.41 3.65
C ILE A 351 5.74 13.94 4.69
N TYR A 352 6.75 14.70 4.26
CA TYR A 352 7.74 15.30 5.18
C TYR A 352 7.09 16.22 6.22
N LEU A 353 5.90 16.76 5.94
CA LEU A 353 5.16 17.59 6.90
C LEU A 353 4.79 16.81 8.16
N LEU A 354 4.50 15.51 8.02
CA LEU A 354 4.19 14.64 9.15
C LEU A 354 5.40 14.39 10.08
N PHE A 355 6.61 14.47 9.52
CA PHE A 355 7.83 14.27 10.31
C PHE A 355 8.26 15.49 11.12
N LYS A 356 7.60 16.64 10.94
CA LYS A 356 7.90 17.85 11.71
C LYS A 356 7.43 17.76 13.18
N HIS A 357 6.46 16.90 13.46
CA HIS A 357 5.88 16.73 14.77
C HIS A 357 5.98 15.28 15.22
N GLU A 358 6.44 15.04 16.43
CA GLU A 358 6.69 13.69 16.97
C GLU A 358 5.45 12.80 16.93
N TYR A 359 4.29 13.33 17.30
CA TYR A 359 3.04 12.57 17.27
C TYR A 359 2.69 12.11 15.85
N SER A 360 2.73 13.01 14.87
CA SER A 360 2.41 12.67 13.47
C SER A 360 3.38 11.63 12.91
N ALA A 361 4.66 11.74 13.27
CA ALA A 361 5.67 10.75 12.89
C ALA A 361 5.40 9.39 13.54
N ASN A 362 5.07 9.36 14.83
CA ASN A 362 4.72 8.13 15.56
C ASN A 362 3.41 7.51 15.05
N PHE A 363 2.43 8.33 14.70
CA PHE A 363 1.19 7.88 14.06
C PHE A 363 1.51 7.18 12.73
N LEU A 364 2.27 7.83 11.84
CA LEU A 364 2.64 7.27 10.55
C LEU A 364 3.41 5.95 10.72
N PHE A 365 4.36 5.89 11.65
CA PHE A 365 5.12 4.69 11.95
C PHE A 365 4.23 3.53 12.44
N THR A 366 3.26 3.84 13.29
CA THR A 366 2.30 2.86 13.81
C THR A 366 1.38 2.37 12.70
N LEU A 367 0.85 3.29 11.89
CA LEU A 367 0.03 2.98 10.75
C LEU A 367 0.79 2.10 9.75
N TRP A 368 2.02 2.47 9.39
CA TRP A 368 2.86 1.72 8.46
C TRP A 368 3.12 0.28 8.88
N LYS A 369 3.35 0.06 10.18
CA LYS A 369 3.52 -1.29 10.73
C LYS A 369 2.23 -2.10 10.75
N ARG A 370 1.08 -1.46 10.91
CA ARG A 370 -0.22 -2.11 11.12
C ARG A 370 -1.07 -2.19 9.84
N VAL A 371 -0.69 -1.55 8.75
CA VAL A 371 -1.46 -1.51 7.49
C VAL A 371 -1.94 -2.89 7.05
N ARG A 372 -1.07 -3.90 7.09
CA ARG A 372 -1.43 -5.27 6.74
C ARG A 372 -2.55 -5.85 7.63
N LYS A 373 -2.65 -5.40 8.88
CA LYS A 373 -3.70 -5.83 9.83
C LYS A 373 -5.02 -5.13 9.51
N TYR A 374 -4.97 -3.94 8.93
CA TYR A 374 -6.16 -3.13 8.64
C TYR A 374 -6.72 -3.34 7.22
N GLY A 375 -6.08 -4.13 6.36
CA GLY A 375 -6.52 -4.45 5.01
C GLY A 375 -6.00 -3.45 4.00
#